data_3156dacc4faefee151cf19cc58824b58
#
_entry.id   3156dacc4faefee151cf19cc58824b58
#
_cell.length_a   1.000
_cell.length_b   1.000
_cell.length_c   1.000
_cell.angle_alpha   90.00
_cell.angle_beta   90.00
_cell.angle_gamma   90.00
#
_symmetry.space_group_name_H-M   'P 1'
#
loop_
_entity.id
_entity.type
_entity.pdbx_description
1 polymer ?
#
loop_
_entity_poly.entity_id
_entity_poly.type
_entity_poly.pdbx_seq_one_letter_code
_entity_poly.pdbx_strand_id
1 'polypeptide(L)'
;MIAPDANLLIYASHPTSKFHIASKAWLEELLSSSETVGLPILSIYAFLRFMTNPGIHPRPATFRQATEIVDSWLALPHVRILHPGDRNWSLLKQLGVETRASGNFITDAAVAAIAMEYGAVIHTNDRDFARFPGLRWHNPLQP
;
A
#
# COMPACT_ATOMS: atom_id res chain seq x y z
N MET A 1 1.95 -12.06 -6.98
CA MET A 1 1.27 -10.74 -6.89
C MET A 1 2.00 -9.89 -5.87
N ILE A 2 2.24 -8.64 -6.21
CA ILE A 2 2.83 -7.64 -5.31
C ILE A 2 1.72 -6.68 -4.87
N ALA A 3 1.66 -6.44 -3.57
CA ALA A 3 0.71 -5.51 -2.97
C ALA A 3 1.47 -4.32 -2.35
N PRO A 4 1.49 -3.16 -3.00
CA PRO A 4 2.14 -1.97 -2.45
C PRO A 4 1.43 -1.45 -1.20
N ASP A 5 2.22 -1.17 -0.17
CA ASP A 5 1.75 -0.37 0.96
C ASP A 5 1.68 1.11 0.57
N ALA A 6 0.81 1.84 1.24
CA ALA A 6 0.58 3.26 0.96
C ALA A 6 1.85 4.10 1.00
N ASN A 7 2.79 3.81 1.91
CA ASN A 7 4.02 4.60 2.05
C ASN A 7 4.83 4.66 0.76
N LEU A 8 4.97 3.55 0.05
CA LEU A 8 5.72 3.51 -1.22
C LEU A 8 5.01 4.29 -2.33
N LEU A 9 3.67 4.21 -2.39
CA LEU A 9 2.86 4.97 -3.35
C LEU A 9 2.97 6.47 -3.07
N ILE A 10 2.92 6.85 -1.80
CA ILE A 10 3.06 8.23 -1.33
C ILE A 10 4.44 8.78 -1.70
N TYR A 11 5.52 8.06 -1.35
CA TYR A 11 6.88 8.51 -1.66
C TYR A 11 7.09 8.69 -3.17
N ALA A 12 6.55 7.80 -3.99
CA ALA A 12 6.66 7.89 -5.44
C ALA A 12 5.98 9.13 -6.03
N SER A 13 5.02 9.70 -5.31
CA SER A 13 4.24 10.88 -5.73
C SER A 13 4.56 12.14 -4.92
N HIS A 14 5.54 12.09 -4.01
CA HIS A 14 5.88 13.20 -3.11
C HIS A 14 7.33 13.64 -3.29
N PRO A 15 7.60 14.63 -4.16
CA PRO A 15 8.97 15.00 -4.58
C PRO A 15 9.91 15.42 -3.45
N THR A 16 9.39 15.90 -2.32
CA THR A 16 10.21 16.34 -1.18
C THR A 16 10.57 15.19 -0.22
N SER A 17 10.02 14.00 -0.43
CA SER A 17 10.39 12.83 0.37
C SER A 17 11.82 12.38 0.05
N LYS A 18 12.59 12.04 1.08
CA LYS A 18 13.93 11.46 0.89
C LYS A 18 13.90 10.10 0.18
N PHE A 19 12.75 9.45 0.15
CA PHE A 19 12.54 8.17 -0.54
C PHE A 19 11.94 8.34 -1.95
N HIS A 20 11.72 9.56 -2.40
CA HIS A 20 11.01 9.82 -3.66
C HIS A 20 11.68 9.16 -4.87
N ILE A 21 12.96 9.40 -5.08
CA ILE A 21 13.68 8.91 -6.27
C ILE A 21 13.65 7.39 -6.31
N ALA A 22 13.98 6.73 -5.19
CA ALA A 22 14.00 5.27 -5.12
C ALA A 22 12.61 4.66 -5.27
N SER A 23 11.59 5.23 -4.63
CA SER A 23 10.22 4.73 -4.72
C SER A 23 9.61 4.94 -6.09
N LYS A 24 9.88 6.08 -6.72
CA LYS A 24 9.40 6.36 -8.07
C LYS A 24 10.01 5.38 -9.07
N ALA A 25 11.33 5.14 -8.99
CA ALA A 25 12.01 4.18 -9.87
C ALA A 25 11.45 2.76 -9.67
N TRP A 26 11.26 2.35 -8.42
CA TRP A 26 10.66 1.05 -8.10
C TRP A 26 9.24 0.91 -8.67
N LEU A 27 8.40 1.93 -8.48
CA LEU A 27 7.01 1.90 -8.97
C LEU A 27 6.96 1.85 -10.50
N GLU A 28 7.77 2.65 -11.17
CA GLU A 28 7.85 2.65 -12.65
C GLU A 28 8.30 1.29 -13.17
N GLU A 29 9.28 0.65 -12.54
CA GLU A 29 9.73 -0.69 -12.90
C GLU A 29 8.62 -1.72 -12.69
N LEU A 30 7.95 -1.68 -11.53
CA LEU A 30 6.85 -2.59 -11.21
C LEU A 30 5.69 -2.46 -12.21
N LEU A 31 5.28 -1.23 -12.50
CA LEU A 31 4.17 -0.97 -13.43
C LEU A 31 4.53 -1.30 -14.89
N SER A 32 5.81 -1.32 -15.24
CA SER A 32 6.30 -1.69 -16.58
C SER A 32 6.56 -3.18 -16.72
N SER A 33 6.51 -3.94 -15.62
CA SER A 33 6.75 -5.38 -15.62
C SER A 33 5.49 -6.16 -15.98
N SER A 34 5.63 -7.48 -16.07
CA SER A 34 4.49 -8.41 -16.22
C SER A 34 3.96 -8.91 -14.87
N GLU A 35 4.50 -8.43 -13.76
CA GLU A 35 4.10 -8.82 -12.43
C GLU A 35 2.70 -8.36 -12.11
N THR A 36 1.86 -9.23 -11.58
CA THR A 36 0.52 -8.84 -11.12
C THR A 36 0.62 -7.95 -9.89
N VAL A 37 -0.03 -6.79 -9.96
CA VAL A 37 -0.06 -5.80 -8.89
C VAL A 37 -1.47 -5.71 -8.33
N GLY A 38 -1.58 -5.92 -7.02
CA GLY A 38 -2.84 -5.75 -6.30
C GLY A 38 -2.73 -4.57 -5.33
N LEU A 39 -3.52 -3.54 -5.56
CA LEU A 39 -3.56 -2.36 -4.70
C LEU A 39 -4.59 -2.58 -3.58
N PRO A 40 -4.18 -2.83 -2.34
CA PRO A 40 -5.14 -2.92 -1.25
C PRO A 40 -5.96 -1.63 -1.19
N ILE A 41 -7.29 -1.75 -1.08
CA ILE A 41 -8.16 -0.57 -1.08
C ILE A 41 -7.79 0.40 0.05
N LEU A 42 -7.34 -0.11 1.19
CA LEU A 42 -6.89 0.72 2.31
C LEU A 42 -5.62 1.50 2.00
N SER A 43 -4.71 0.93 1.20
CA SER A 43 -3.53 1.64 0.70
C SER A 43 -3.92 2.79 -0.23
N ILE A 44 -4.93 2.57 -1.07
CA ILE A 44 -5.48 3.64 -1.93
C ILE A 44 -6.08 4.75 -1.07
N TYR A 45 -6.89 4.42 -0.07
CA TYR A 45 -7.51 5.42 0.80
C TYR A 45 -6.45 6.25 1.53
N ALA A 46 -5.42 5.60 2.05
CA ALA A 46 -4.32 6.30 2.72
C ALA A 46 -3.56 7.23 1.76
N PHE A 47 -3.32 6.79 0.53
CA PHE A 47 -2.71 7.60 -0.52
C PHE A 47 -3.55 8.84 -0.83
N LEU A 48 -4.86 8.67 -1.06
CA LEU A 48 -5.78 9.77 -1.35
C LEU A 48 -5.82 10.78 -0.19
N ARG A 49 -5.90 10.28 1.03
CA ARG A 49 -5.94 11.12 2.23
C ARG A 49 -4.65 11.94 2.40
N PHE A 50 -3.50 11.34 2.15
CA PHE A 50 -2.22 12.04 2.21
C PHE A 50 -2.13 13.14 1.14
N MET A 51 -2.43 12.80 -0.11
CA MET A 51 -2.26 13.71 -1.24
C MET A 51 -3.17 14.94 -1.16
N THR A 52 -4.33 14.81 -0.54
CA THR A 52 -5.33 15.86 -0.44
C THR A 52 -5.29 16.63 0.89
N ASN A 53 -4.37 16.29 1.79
CA ASN A 53 -4.36 16.84 3.15
C ASN A 53 -3.74 18.25 3.18
N PRO A 54 -4.54 19.30 3.48
CA PRO A 54 -4.03 20.67 3.57
C PRO A 54 -3.11 20.90 4.78
N GLY A 55 -3.17 20.01 5.79
CA GLY A 55 -2.26 20.04 6.93
C GLY A 55 -0.84 19.58 6.60
N ILE A 56 -0.67 18.86 5.49
CA ILE A 56 0.63 18.35 5.03
C ILE A 56 1.19 19.19 3.89
N HIS A 57 0.32 19.58 2.96
CA HIS A 57 0.73 20.27 1.73
C HIS A 57 0.25 21.72 1.69
N PRO A 58 1.12 22.69 1.35
CA PRO A 58 0.69 24.06 1.09
C PRO A 58 -0.30 24.14 -0.08
N ARG A 59 -0.12 23.28 -1.08
CA ARG A 59 -0.99 23.16 -2.26
C ARG A 59 -1.39 21.69 -2.42
N PRO A 60 -2.38 21.23 -1.64
CA PRO A 60 -2.80 19.84 -1.72
C PRO A 60 -3.43 19.53 -3.07
N ALA A 61 -3.30 18.28 -3.51
CA ALA A 61 -4.04 17.81 -4.66
C ALA A 61 -5.54 17.86 -4.38
N THR A 62 -6.33 18.13 -5.41
CA THR A 62 -7.78 17.92 -5.31
C THR A 62 -8.07 16.41 -5.28
N PHE A 63 -9.26 16.04 -4.83
CA PHE A 63 -9.69 14.63 -4.89
C PHE A 63 -9.61 14.09 -6.31
N ARG A 64 -10.06 14.88 -7.30
CA ARG A 64 -9.97 14.51 -8.71
C ARG A 64 -8.54 14.23 -9.14
N GLN A 65 -7.60 15.14 -8.81
CA GLN A 65 -6.19 14.97 -9.18
C GLN A 65 -5.58 13.72 -8.55
N ALA A 66 -5.88 13.46 -7.27
CA ALA A 66 -5.38 12.28 -6.58
C ALA A 66 -5.96 10.98 -7.16
N THR A 67 -7.25 10.96 -7.47
CA THR A 67 -7.88 9.78 -8.09
C THR A 67 -7.41 9.55 -9.51
N GLU A 68 -7.09 10.59 -10.29
CA GLU A 68 -6.52 10.45 -11.63
C GLU A 68 -5.16 9.74 -11.59
N ILE A 69 -4.35 9.96 -10.56
CA ILE A 69 -3.10 9.22 -10.38
C ILE A 69 -3.40 7.73 -10.18
N VAL A 70 -4.32 7.40 -9.30
CA VAL A 70 -4.73 6.00 -9.05
C VAL A 70 -5.30 5.37 -10.32
N ASP A 71 -6.14 6.09 -11.05
CA ASP A 71 -6.72 5.63 -12.31
C ASP A 71 -5.66 5.32 -13.36
N SER A 72 -4.57 6.09 -13.39
CA SER A 72 -3.44 5.82 -14.29
C SER A 72 -2.78 4.47 -14.02
N TRP A 73 -2.69 4.07 -12.75
CA TRP A 73 -2.19 2.73 -12.38
C TRP A 73 -3.18 1.64 -12.76
N LEU A 74 -4.47 1.87 -12.47
CA LEU A 74 -5.54 0.90 -12.74
C LEU A 74 -5.85 0.71 -14.23
N ALA A 75 -5.40 1.64 -15.08
CA ALA A 75 -5.52 1.51 -16.54
C ALA A 75 -4.63 0.39 -17.10
N LEU A 76 -3.62 -0.05 -16.34
CA LEU A 76 -2.73 -1.14 -16.74
C LEU A 76 -3.41 -2.50 -16.51
N PRO A 77 -3.34 -3.44 -17.49
CA PRO A 77 -4.11 -4.69 -17.40
C PRO A 77 -3.69 -5.63 -16.29
N HIS A 78 -2.47 -5.49 -15.75
CA HIS A 78 -1.93 -6.32 -14.68
C HIS A 78 -2.11 -5.69 -13.28
N VAL A 79 -2.79 -4.56 -13.18
CA VAL A 79 -3.04 -3.84 -11.92
C VAL A 79 -4.52 -3.87 -11.58
N ARG A 80 -4.84 -4.22 -10.33
CA ARG A 80 -6.21 -4.24 -9.84
C ARG A 80 -6.31 -3.82 -8.39
N ILE A 81 -7.50 -3.44 -7.95
CA ILE A 81 -7.79 -3.17 -6.54
C ILE A 81 -8.03 -4.50 -5.82
N LEU A 82 -7.47 -4.62 -4.61
CA LEU A 82 -7.75 -5.71 -3.70
C LEU A 82 -8.73 -5.24 -2.62
N HIS A 83 -9.92 -5.84 -2.63
CA HIS A 83 -10.92 -5.60 -1.60
C HIS A 83 -10.89 -6.70 -0.53
N PRO A 84 -11.27 -6.39 0.72
CA PRO A 84 -11.48 -7.42 1.73
C PRO A 84 -12.51 -8.44 1.23
N GLY A 85 -12.17 -9.74 1.33
CA GLY A 85 -13.04 -10.84 0.98
C GLY A 85 -13.66 -11.52 2.20
N ASP A 86 -14.23 -12.71 1.99
CA ASP A 86 -14.97 -13.43 3.03
C ASP A 86 -14.10 -13.88 4.22
N ARG A 87 -12.80 -14.10 3.99
CA ARG A 87 -11.86 -14.50 5.04
C ARG A 87 -11.20 -13.34 5.75
N ASN A 88 -11.44 -12.11 5.30
CA ASN A 88 -10.72 -10.94 5.82
C ASN A 88 -10.94 -10.75 7.32
N TRP A 89 -12.19 -10.85 7.80
CA TRP A 89 -12.49 -10.63 9.21
C TRP A 89 -11.76 -11.64 10.11
N SER A 90 -11.79 -12.91 9.79
CA SER A 90 -11.12 -13.94 10.60
C SER A 90 -9.60 -13.78 10.57
N LEU A 91 -9.01 -13.43 9.43
CA LEU A 91 -7.59 -13.14 9.32
C LEU A 91 -7.20 -11.89 10.11
N LEU A 92 -7.96 -10.81 9.98
CA LEU A 92 -7.71 -9.58 10.74
C LEU A 92 -7.78 -9.85 12.24
N LYS A 93 -8.81 -10.57 12.69
CA LYS A 93 -8.96 -10.93 14.10
C LYS A 93 -7.78 -11.75 14.60
N GLN A 94 -7.36 -12.75 13.84
CA GLN A 94 -6.22 -13.59 14.20
C GLN A 94 -4.93 -12.76 14.30
N LEU A 95 -4.62 -11.98 13.28
CA LEU A 95 -3.42 -11.12 13.27
C LEU A 95 -3.43 -10.11 14.40
N GLY A 96 -4.58 -9.48 14.64
CA GLY A 96 -4.73 -8.50 15.71
C GLY A 96 -4.55 -9.07 17.10
N VAL A 97 -5.09 -10.26 17.36
CA VAL A 97 -4.92 -10.95 18.64
C VAL A 97 -3.46 -11.37 18.84
N GLU A 98 -2.85 -12.00 17.84
CA GLU A 98 -1.47 -12.50 17.92
C GLU A 98 -0.44 -11.39 18.10
N THR A 99 -0.68 -10.22 17.50
CA THR A 99 0.24 -9.06 17.58
C THR A 99 -0.13 -8.07 18.65
N ARG A 100 -1.27 -8.26 19.33
CA ARG A 100 -1.83 -7.27 20.28
C ARG A 100 -2.02 -5.91 19.61
N ALA A 101 -2.57 -5.91 18.40
CA ALA A 101 -2.72 -4.70 17.60
C ALA A 101 -3.59 -3.65 18.32
N SER A 102 -3.16 -2.40 18.23
CA SER A 102 -3.89 -1.25 18.76
C SER A 102 -3.58 -0.01 17.91
N GLY A 103 -4.49 0.97 17.95
CA GLY A 103 -4.28 2.24 17.26
C GLY A 103 -4.03 2.07 15.76
N ASN A 104 -3.06 2.79 15.24
CA ASN A 104 -2.72 2.80 13.81
C ASN A 104 -2.25 1.44 13.29
N PHE A 105 -1.73 0.58 14.17
CA PHE A 105 -1.30 -0.76 13.77
C PHE A 105 -2.46 -1.66 13.34
N ILE A 106 -3.70 -1.34 13.74
CA ILE A 106 -4.89 -2.05 13.26
C ILE A 106 -5.06 -1.88 11.74
N THR A 107 -4.76 -0.69 11.21
CA THR A 107 -4.81 -0.48 9.75
C THR A 107 -3.77 -1.33 9.02
N ASP A 108 -2.56 -1.43 9.58
CA ASP A 108 -1.51 -2.31 9.02
C ASP A 108 -1.95 -3.77 9.04
N ALA A 109 -2.57 -4.22 10.15
CA ALA A 109 -3.13 -5.56 10.24
C ALA A 109 -4.22 -5.80 9.19
N ALA A 110 -5.05 -4.81 8.92
CA ALA A 110 -6.10 -4.91 7.90
C ALA A 110 -5.51 -5.00 6.48
N VAL A 111 -4.45 -4.24 6.18
CA VAL A 111 -3.72 -4.34 4.90
C VAL A 111 -3.06 -5.71 4.78
N ALA A 112 -2.41 -6.19 5.84
CA ALA A 112 -1.81 -7.52 5.88
C ALA A 112 -2.85 -8.63 5.63
N ALA A 113 -4.03 -8.53 6.25
CA ALA A 113 -5.11 -9.49 6.05
C ALA A 113 -5.59 -9.53 4.59
N ILE A 114 -5.72 -8.37 3.94
CA ILE A 114 -6.07 -8.30 2.52
C ILE A 114 -5.00 -9.02 1.68
N ALA A 115 -3.72 -8.71 1.91
CA ALA A 115 -2.63 -9.33 1.16
C ALA A 115 -2.63 -10.86 1.33
N MET A 116 -2.84 -11.34 2.55
CA MET A 116 -2.87 -12.77 2.85
C MET A 116 -4.03 -13.48 2.15
N GLU A 117 -5.20 -12.85 2.03
CA GLU A 117 -6.34 -13.43 1.29
C GLU A 117 -5.99 -13.71 -0.17
N TYR A 118 -5.16 -12.88 -0.78
CA TYR A 118 -4.79 -13.00 -2.20
C TYR A 118 -3.45 -13.71 -2.41
N GLY A 119 -2.78 -14.13 -1.34
CA GLY A 119 -1.44 -14.69 -1.43
C GLY A 119 -0.40 -13.70 -1.97
N ALA A 120 -0.63 -12.41 -1.76
CA ALA A 120 0.25 -11.35 -2.23
C ALA A 120 1.43 -11.11 -1.28
N VAL A 121 2.51 -10.57 -1.83
CA VAL A 121 3.67 -10.09 -1.06
C VAL A 121 3.52 -8.59 -0.85
N ILE A 122 3.50 -8.14 0.40
CA ILE A 122 3.48 -6.70 0.71
C ILE A 122 4.85 -6.11 0.40
N HIS A 123 4.88 -5.07 -0.42
CA HIS A 123 6.06 -4.22 -0.57
C HIS A 123 5.87 -2.96 0.27
N THR A 124 6.76 -2.74 1.22
CA THR A 124 6.66 -1.63 2.19
C THR A 124 8.03 -1.21 2.70
N ASN A 125 8.15 0.05 3.10
CA ASN A 125 9.31 0.55 3.84
C ASN A 125 9.13 0.45 5.36
N ASP A 126 8.02 -0.10 5.83
CA ASP A 126 7.69 -0.21 7.25
C ASP A 126 8.01 -1.60 7.79
N ARG A 127 9.00 -1.67 8.67
CA ARG A 127 9.43 -2.93 9.32
C ARG A 127 8.38 -3.53 10.25
N ASP A 128 7.37 -2.76 10.67
CA ASP A 128 6.31 -3.27 11.54
C ASP A 128 5.53 -4.41 10.87
N PHE A 129 5.51 -4.49 9.54
CA PHE A 129 4.91 -5.62 8.83
C PHE A 129 5.59 -6.96 9.11
N ALA A 130 6.84 -6.96 9.57
CA ALA A 130 7.52 -8.20 10.02
C ALA A 130 6.86 -8.84 11.24
N ARG A 131 6.03 -8.10 11.97
CA ARG A 131 5.33 -8.59 13.17
C ARG A 131 4.18 -9.53 12.86
N PHE A 132 3.66 -9.54 11.62
CA PHE A 132 2.51 -10.35 11.24
C PHE A 132 2.93 -11.78 10.89
N PRO A 133 2.53 -12.80 11.69
CA PRO A 133 2.86 -14.19 11.38
C PRO A 133 2.25 -14.63 10.05
N GLY A 134 3.06 -15.29 9.22
CA GLY A 134 2.61 -15.82 7.93
C GLY A 134 2.53 -14.82 6.80
N LEU A 135 2.69 -13.51 7.06
CA LEU A 135 2.74 -12.51 6.01
C LEU A 135 4.08 -12.56 5.27
N ARG A 136 4.03 -12.56 3.94
CA ARG A 136 5.22 -12.31 3.11
C ARG A 136 5.32 -10.82 2.83
N TRP A 137 6.48 -10.24 3.11
CA TRP A 137 6.73 -8.82 2.87
C TRP A 137 8.17 -8.59 2.42
N HIS A 138 8.39 -7.47 1.77
CA HIS A 138 9.69 -7.07 1.25
C HIS A 138 9.82 -5.55 1.26
N ASN A 139 11.00 -5.05 1.58
CA ASN A 139 11.31 -3.62 1.44
C ASN A 139 12.13 -3.41 0.16
N PRO A 140 11.53 -2.88 -0.92
CA PRO A 140 12.25 -2.70 -2.18
C PRO A 140 13.27 -1.55 -2.16
N LEU A 141 13.24 -0.71 -1.11
CA LEU A 141 14.16 0.42 -0.96
C LEU A 141 15.44 0.03 -0.22
N GLN A 142 15.49 -1.16 0.33
CA GLN A 142 16.67 -1.69 1.03
C GLN A 142 17.14 -2.94 0.29
N PRO A 143 18.40 -2.95 -0.17
CA PRO A 143 18.95 -4.11 -0.86
C PRO A 143 19.08 -5.35 0.06
#